data_ac89a8642412046f30fbb97a5a1a2a32
#
_entry.id   ac89a8642412046f30fbb97a5a1a2a32
#
_cell.length_a   1.000
_cell.length_b   1.000
_cell.length_c   1.000
_cell.angle_alpha   90.00
_cell.angle_beta   90.00
_cell.angle_gamma   90.00
#
_symmetry.space_group_name_H-M   'P 1'
#
loop_
_entity.id
_entity.type
_entity.pdbx_description
1 polymer ?
#
loop_
_entity_poly.entity_id
_entity_poly.type
_entity_poly.pdbx_seq_one_letter_code
_entity_poly.pdbx_strand_id
1 'polypeptide(L)'
;MVCRSCGLIQMNAMNFNNDKQNNPIISLCCENIPNIPQISFEGTAEEILYKFVNKCAKVDSECRNIQNNSKRIFTKGCVNCSQFQPRTYNNDRLIHYINLSAYPSPCQCRCIYCEVQKNEPDITESVKLFDNIIAVLELALEQGLIAPDARWQISSGEIAIHPYRDRLMKILKGRNAIFYTNCMKFDEDVAQNLHDNPNSAINLSIDAGTPETWHKVKGFDNFDKITENLSRYFVNTTRPGQISLKYIIMPGINDTYEDFTSVVEIMKVLNVKHLTISRDIRNKYSMSEQDTIDLTGAAAFLFAILSKNNMTSDMFTYSPEERKLVVEQANEIIAKQLI
;
A
#
# COMPACT_ATOMS: atom_id res chain seq x y z
N MET A 1 -18.00 -20.40 -14.61
CA MET A 1 -16.75 -21.19 -14.77
C MET A 1 -15.69 -20.51 -13.94
N VAL A 2 -15.02 -21.23 -13.03
CA VAL A 2 -13.95 -20.69 -12.19
C VAL A 2 -12.64 -20.85 -12.95
N CYS A 3 -11.93 -19.76 -13.20
CA CYS A 3 -10.60 -19.77 -13.84
C CYS A 3 -9.57 -19.10 -12.91
N ARG A 4 -8.28 -19.43 -13.06
CA ARG A 4 -7.23 -18.65 -12.43
C ARG A 4 -7.02 -17.36 -13.21
N SER A 5 -7.21 -16.23 -12.54
CA SER A 5 -7.06 -14.90 -13.14
C SER A 5 -6.52 -13.90 -12.14
N CYS A 6 -5.97 -12.81 -12.63
CA CYS A 6 -5.52 -11.70 -11.80
C CYS A 6 -6.73 -10.88 -11.34
N GLY A 7 -6.86 -10.69 -10.02
CA GLY A 7 -7.92 -9.88 -9.43
C GLY A 7 -7.91 -8.43 -9.91
N LEU A 8 -6.73 -7.83 -10.08
CA LEU A 8 -6.61 -6.45 -10.55
C LEU A 8 -7.05 -6.29 -12.00
N ILE A 9 -6.70 -7.25 -12.88
CA ILE A 9 -7.18 -7.23 -14.27
C ILE A 9 -8.70 -7.34 -14.32
N GLN A 10 -9.31 -8.21 -13.50
CA GLN A 10 -10.76 -8.35 -13.44
C GLN A 10 -11.48 -7.13 -12.87
N MET A 11 -10.81 -6.36 -12.03
CA MET A 11 -11.32 -5.11 -11.49
C MET A 11 -11.10 -3.91 -12.42
N ASN A 12 -10.55 -4.11 -13.63
CA ASN A 12 -10.09 -3.03 -14.51
C ASN A 12 -9.27 -2.01 -13.72
N ALA A 13 -8.29 -2.51 -12.94
CA ALA A 13 -7.53 -1.69 -12.00
C ALA A 13 -6.78 -0.57 -12.72
N MET A 14 -6.97 0.66 -12.25
CA MET A 14 -6.27 1.85 -12.73
C MET A 14 -5.17 2.20 -11.73
N ASN A 15 -3.95 1.69 -11.96
CA ASN A 15 -2.81 1.97 -11.11
C ASN A 15 -1.96 3.07 -11.75
N PHE A 16 -2.01 4.26 -11.17
CA PHE A 16 -1.10 5.34 -11.50
C PHE A 16 0.22 5.10 -10.78
N ASN A 17 1.27 4.83 -11.52
CA ASN A 17 2.61 4.57 -11.02
C ASN A 17 3.68 5.02 -12.04
N ASN A 18 4.91 4.62 -11.83
CA ASN A 18 6.00 4.93 -12.74
C ASN A 18 6.58 3.64 -13.34
N ASP A 19 7.05 3.71 -14.56
CA ASP A 19 7.80 2.63 -15.19
C ASP A 19 9.24 2.51 -14.64
N LYS A 20 10.03 1.59 -15.17
CA LYS A 20 11.43 1.39 -14.74
C LYS A 20 12.35 2.57 -15.08
N GLN A 21 11.94 3.45 -15.99
CA GLN A 21 12.62 4.66 -16.38
C GLN A 21 12.08 5.90 -15.63
N ASN A 22 11.23 5.70 -14.64
CA ASN A 22 10.53 6.75 -13.88
C ASN A 22 9.50 7.57 -14.68
N ASN A 23 9.06 7.12 -15.85
CA ASN A 23 7.97 7.80 -16.56
C ASN A 23 6.62 7.46 -15.94
N PRO A 24 5.72 8.43 -15.78
CA PRO A 24 4.35 8.17 -15.30
C PRO A 24 3.58 7.28 -16.27
N ILE A 25 2.89 6.28 -15.72
CA ILE A 25 2.08 5.32 -16.48
C ILE A 25 0.80 4.98 -15.74
N ILE A 26 -0.18 4.45 -16.47
CA ILE A 26 -1.29 3.70 -15.90
C ILE A 26 -1.09 2.23 -16.25
N SER A 27 -1.13 1.35 -15.27
CA SER A 27 -1.04 -0.09 -15.47
C SER A 27 -2.22 -0.84 -14.85
N LEU A 28 -2.53 -2.02 -15.39
CA LEU A 28 -3.50 -2.95 -14.83
C LEU A 28 -2.90 -3.81 -13.70
N CYS A 29 -1.62 -3.64 -13.39
CA CYS A 29 -0.89 -4.39 -12.37
C CYS A 29 -0.17 -3.45 -11.42
N CYS A 30 -0.18 -3.76 -10.12
CA CYS A 30 0.55 -2.99 -9.11
C CYS A 30 2.07 -3.26 -9.07
N GLU A 31 2.53 -4.37 -9.68
CA GLU A 31 3.92 -4.85 -9.56
C GLU A 31 4.82 -4.49 -10.76
N ASN A 32 4.36 -3.67 -11.70
CA ASN A 32 5.14 -3.30 -12.90
C ASN A 32 5.79 -4.51 -13.63
N ILE A 33 5.07 -5.64 -13.66
CA ILE A 33 5.58 -6.87 -14.28
C ILE A 33 5.73 -6.66 -15.79
N PRO A 34 6.89 -7.00 -16.38
CA PRO A 34 7.09 -6.91 -17.82
C PRO A 34 6.00 -7.66 -18.61
N ASN A 35 5.52 -7.05 -19.68
CA ASN A 35 4.44 -7.52 -20.57
C ASN A 35 3.01 -7.39 -20.02
N ILE A 36 2.81 -6.82 -18.83
CA ILE A 36 1.47 -6.38 -18.45
C ILE A 36 1.15 -5.06 -19.16
N PRO A 37 -0.08 -4.92 -19.66
CA PRO A 37 -0.48 -3.74 -20.39
C PRO A 37 -0.27 -2.45 -19.58
N GLN A 38 0.55 -1.56 -20.11
CA GLN A 38 0.83 -0.23 -19.59
C GLN A 38 0.40 0.81 -20.63
N ILE A 39 0.04 1.99 -20.15
CA ILE A 39 -0.36 3.13 -20.96
C ILE A 39 0.52 4.29 -20.52
N SER A 40 1.24 4.92 -21.47
CA SER A 40 1.98 6.14 -21.20
C SER A 40 1.02 7.25 -20.79
N PHE A 41 1.45 8.07 -19.85
CA PHE A 41 0.66 9.19 -19.33
C PHE A 41 0.89 10.46 -20.17
N GLU A 42 0.80 10.30 -21.52
CA GLU A 42 1.00 11.34 -22.50
C GLU A 42 -0.29 11.64 -23.26
N GLY A 43 -0.57 12.92 -23.43
CA GLY A 43 -1.76 13.43 -24.12
C GLY A 43 -2.76 14.10 -23.19
N THR A 44 -3.96 14.36 -23.71
CA THR A 44 -5.07 14.91 -22.91
C THR A 44 -5.71 13.84 -22.02
N ALA A 45 -6.50 14.27 -21.05
CA ALA A 45 -7.23 13.34 -20.17
C ALA A 45 -8.14 12.39 -20.98
N GLU A 46 -8.78 12.90 -22.04
CA GLU A 46 -9.64 12.12 -22.95
C GLU A 46 -8.82 11.05 -23.69
N GLU A 47 -7.67 11.41 -24.23
CA GLU A 47 -6.80 10.47 -24.94
C GLU A 47 -6.27 9.38 -24.03
N ILE A 48 -5.86 9.75 -22.81
CA ILE A 48 -5.36 8.81 -21.79
C ILE A 48 -6.47 7.85 -21.38
N LEU A 49 -7.66 8.37 -21.06
CA LEU A 49 -8.81 7.55 -20.66
C LEU A 49 -9.26 6.63 -21.79
N TYR A 50 -9.31 7.13 -23.03
CA TYR A 50 -9.63 6.32 -24.21
C TYR A 50 -8.62 5.16 -24.41
N LYS A 51 -7.31 5.45 -24.31
CA LYS A 51 -6.26 4.42 -24.37
C LYS A 51 -6.45 3.37 -23.28
N PHE A 52 -6.80 3.80 -22.05
CA PHE A 52 -7.02 2.89 -20.92
C PHE A 52 -8.22 1.97 -21.15
N VAL A 53 -9.38 2.51 -21.50
CA VAL A 53 -10.62 1.74 -21.76
C VAL A 53 -10.40 0.71 -22.87
N ASN A 54 -9.78 1.12 -23.98
CA ASN A 54 -9.48 0.21 -25.09
C ASN A 54 -8.49 -0.89 -24.67
N LYS A 55 -7.52 -0.56 -23.82
CA LYS A 55 -6.57 -1.55 -23.31
C LYS A 55 -7.25 -2.56 -22.40
N CYS A 56 -8.15 -2.12 -21.51
CA CYS A 56 -8.96 -3.01 -20.68
C CYS A 56 -9.81 -3.95 -21.55
N ALA A 57 -10.50 -3.43 -22.56
CA ALA A 57 -11.31 -4.22 -23.48
C ALA A 57 -10.49 -5.26 -24.25
N LYS A 58 -9.26 -4.90 -24.68
CA LYS A 58 -8.36 -5.82 -25.37
C LYS A 58 -7.90 -6.93 -24.43
N VAL A 59 -7.43 -6.60 -23.23
CA VAL A 59 -6.98 -7.57 -22.21
C VAL A 59 -8.12 -8.49 -21.83
N ASP A 60 -9.33 -7.97 -21.67
CA ASP A 60 -10.53 -8.75 -21.39
C ASP A 60 -10.81 -9.78 -22.49
N SER A 61 -10.79 -9.37 -23.76
CA SER A 61 -10.99 -10.26 -24.89
C SER A 61 -9.91 -11.35 -24.99
N GLU A 62 -8.65 -10.99 -24.71
CA GLU A 62 -7.52 -11.91 -24.69
C GLU A 62 -7.63 -12.90 -23.53
N CYS A 63 -8.01 -12.46 -22.33
CA CYS A 63 -8.24 -13.33 -21.17
C CYS A 63 -9.38 -14.32 -21.41
N ARG A 64 -10.47 -13.91 -22.07
CA ARG A 64 -11.57 -14.81 -22.45
C ARG A 64 -11.12 -15.86 -23.47
N ASN A 65 -10.33 -15.48 -24.45
CA ASN A 65 -9.81 -16.41 -25.46
C ASN A 65 -8.87 -17.46 -24.88
N ILE A 66 -8.11 -17.12 -23.80
CA ILE A 66 -7.21 -18.05 -23.13
C ILE A 66 -7.94 -19.09 -22.30
N GLN A 67 -9.10 -18.75 -21.74
CA GLN A 67 -9.96 -19.74 -21.08
C GLN A 67 -10.33 -20.89 -22.02
N ASN A 68 -10.38 -20.62 -23.33
CA ASN A 68 -10.69 -21.60 -24.34
C ASN A 68 -9.44 -22.33 -24.92
N ASN A 69 -8.22 -21.78 -24.80
CA ASN A 69 -7.04 -22.25 -25.56
C ASN A 69 -5.74 -22.42 -24.77
N SER A 70 -5.72 -22.43 -23.45
CA SER A 70 -4.54 -22.73 -22.58
C SER A 70 -3.22 -21.98 -22.87
N LYS A 71 -3.18 -20.95 -23.73
CA LYS A 71 -1.99 -20.13 -24.01
C LYS A 71 -1.87 -18.97 -23.01
N ARG A 72 -0.71 -18.83 -22.39
CA ARG A 72 -0.46 -17.97 -21.22
C ARG A 72 -0.24 -16.51 -21.61
N ILE A 73 -1.14 -15.60 -21.22
CA ILE A 73 -0.86 -14.13 -21.12
C ILE A 73 -0.02 -13.83 -19.88
N PHE A 74 -0.13 -14.66 -18.84
CA PHE A 74 0.51 -14.42 -17.55
C PHE A 74 1.97 -14.86 -17.56
N THR A 75 2.84 -13.96 -17.10
CA THR A 75 4.30 -14.18 -17.00
C THR A 75 4.66 -15.10 -15.82
N LYS A 76 5.92 -15.54 -15.74
CA LYS A 76 6.42 -16.28 -14.57
C LYS A 76 6.17 -15.54 -13.25
N GLY A 77 6.19 -14.19 -13.23
CA GLY A 77 5.91 -13.37 -12.06
C GLY A 77 4.48 -13.49 -11.55
N CYS A 78 3.51 -13.79 -12.43
CA CYS A 78 2.11 -13.94 -12.01
C CYS A 78 1.84 -15.26 -11.30
N VAL A 79 2.62 -16.30 -11.53
CA VAL A 79 2.37 -17.65 -10.98
C VAL A 79 2.36 -17.66 -9.46
N ASN A 80 3.21 -16.86 -8.83
CA ASN A 80 3.35 -16.75 -7.38
C ASN A 80 2.68 -15.47 -6.81
N CYS A 81 1.97 -14.71 -7.65
CA CYS A 81 1.31 -13.49 -7.23
C CYS A 81 0.04 -13.82 -6.43
N SER A 82 -0.15 -13.17 -5.28
CA SER A 82 -1.33 -13.31 -4.43
C SER A 82 -2.62 -12.90 -5.13
N GLN A 83 -2.54 -12.03 -6.14
CA GLN A 83 -3.68 -11.60 -6.95
C GLN A 83 -4.09 -12.63 -8.01
N PHE A 84 -3.25 -13.63 -8.29
CA PHE A 84 -3.52 -14.65 -9.29
C PHE A 84 -4.14 -15.89 -8.66
N GLN A 85 -5.46 -15.87 -8.52
CA GLN A 85 -6.23 -16.90 -7.82
C GLN A 85 -7.41 -17.41 -8.67
N PRO A 86 -8.00 -18.58 -8.32
CA PRO A 86 -9.27 -19.00 -8.89
C PRO A 86 -10.36 -17.97 -8.60
N ARG A 87 -11.02 -17.46 -9.63
CA ARG A 87 -12.08 -16.45 -9.51
C ARG A 87 -13.18 -16.70 -10.56
N THR A 88 -14.40 -16.25 -10.24
CA THR A 88 -15.46 -16.09 -11.24
C THR A 88 -15.14 -14.85 -12.06
N TYR A 89 -15.27 -14.96 -13.39
CA TYR A 89 -14.98 -13.85 -14.28
C TYR A 89 -16.03 -12.73 -14.13
N ASN A 90 -15.59 -11.49 -13.91
CA ASN A 90 -16.47 -10.33 -13.93
C ASN A 90 -16.61 -9.81 -15.35
N ASN A 91 -17.85 -9.65 -15.84
CA ASN A 91 -18.16 -9.09 -17.16
C ASN A 91 -18.41 -7.57 -17.12
N ASP A 92 -18.34 -6.99 -15.96
CA ASP A 92 -18.47 -5.56 -15.76
C ASP A 92 -17.27 -4.84 -16.40
N ARG A 93 -17.54 -3.71 -17.04
CA ARG A 93 -16.51 -2.87 -17.68
C ARG A 93 -16.11 -1.67 -16.81
N LEU A 94 -16.64 -1.58 -15.59
CA LEU A 94 -16.33 -0.51 -14.69
C LEU A 94 -14.95 -0.69 -14.03
N ILE A 95 -14.37 0.43 -13.64
CA ILE A 95 -13.13 0.48 -12.86
C ILE A 95 -13.50 0.26 -11.39
N HIS A 96 -13.06 -0.85 -10.81
CA HIS A 96 -13.33 -1.21 -9.40
C HIS A 96 -12.15 -0.99 -8.46
N TYR A 97 -10.98 -0.63 -8.98
CA TYR A 97 -9.80 -0.36 -8.18
C TYR A 97 -8.99 0.78 -8.77
N ILE A 98 -8.72 1.79 -7.97
CA ILE A 98 -7.86 2.92 -8.31
C ILE A 98 -6.73 3.00 -7.29
N ASN A 99 -5.49 3.05 -7.76
CA ASN A 99 -4.32 3.23 -6.91
C ASN A 99 -3.50 4.44 -7.38
N LEU A 100 -3.33 5.41 -6.50
CA LEU A 100 -2.50 6.59 -6.72
C LEU A 100 -1.13 6.36 -6.06
N SER A 101 -0.18 5.85 -6.81
CA SER A 101 1.19 5.57 -6.36
C SER A 101 2.26 6.22 -7.25
N ALA A 102 1.85 7.07 -8.20
CA ALA A 102 2.77 7.80 -9.07
C ALA A 102 3.59 8.85 -8.29
N TYR A 103 4.78 9.12 -8.78
CA TYR A 103 5.68 10.12 -8.22
C TYR A 103 6.39 10.90 -9.36
N PRO A 104 6.92 12.11 -9.09
CA PRO A 104 7.17 12.68 -7.76
C PRO A 104 5.89 13.06 -7.01
N SER A 105 5.89 12.90 -5.69
CA SER A 105 4.76 13.25 -4.83
C SER A 105 5.26 13.82 -3.51
N PRO A 106 4.69 14.94 -3.01
CA PRO A 106 5.17 15.63 -1.82
C PRO A 106 5.10 14.75 -0.57
N CYS A 107 6.16 14.76 0.22
CA CYS A 107 6.19 14.14 1.54
C CYS A 107 7.25 14.86 2.40
N GLN A 108 6.95 15.12 3.66
CA GLN A 108 7.88 15.76 4.58
C GLN A 108 8.89 14.77 5.19
N CYS A 109 8.58 13.47 5.19
CA CYS A 109 9.51 12.44 5.68
C CYS A 109 10.65 12.18 4.67
N ARG A 110 11.77 11.67 5.20
CA ARG A 110 12.95 11.22 4.46
C ARG A 110 13.27 9.78 4.83
N CYS A 111 12.25 8.89 4.72
CA CYS A 111 12.39 7.50 5.14
C CYS A 111 13.55 6.84 4.42
N ILE A 112 14.44 6.19 5.18
CA ILE A 112 15.66 5.56 4.65
C ILE A 112 15.39 4.45 3.64
N TYR A 113 14.19 3.86 3.67
CA TYR A 113 13.73 2.81 2.74
C TYR A 113 12.89 3.35 1.56
N CYS A 114 12.61 4.67 1.51
CA CYS A 114 11.73 5.24 0.50
C CYS A 114 12.47 5.43 -0.83
N GLU A 115 12.00 4.79 -1.89
CA GLU A 115 12.55 4.99 -3.23
C GLU A 115 12.06 6.28 -3.90
N VAL A 116 10.89 6.76 -3.48
CA VAL A 116 10.22 7.93 -4.06
C VAL A 116 10.96 9.23 -3.74
N GLN A 117 11.74 9.25 -2.64
CA GLN A 117 12.32 10.48 -2.08
C GLN A 117 13.84 10.54 -2.13
N LYS A 118 14.49 9.77 -3.00
CA LYS A 118 15.96 9.85 -3.16
C LYS A 118 16.45 11.23 -3.64
N ASN A 119 15.57 11.96 -4.34
CA ASN A 119 15.81 13.34 -4.75
C ASN A 119 14.69 14.22 -4.18
N GLU A 120 14.98 15.48 -3.87
CA GLU A 120 13.93 16.43 -3.52
C GLU A 120 12.93 16.49 -4.68
N PRO A 121 11.63 16.21 -4.45
CA PRO A 121 10.67 16.21 -5.53
C PRO A 121 10.55 17.63 -6.10
N ASP A 122 10.68 17.77 -7.41
CA ASP A 122 10.29 19.02 -8.09
C ASP A 122 8.78 19.18 -7.92
N ILE A 123 8.40 20.15 -7.10
CA ILE A 123 6.99 20.46 -6.82
C ILE A 123 6.24 20.78 -8.13
N THR A 124 6.90 21.42 -9.08
CA THR A 124 6.30 21.77 -10.37
C THR A 124 5.96 20.53 -11.20
N GLU A 125 6.87 19.55 -11.25
CA GLU A 125 6.61 18.27 -11.93
C GLU A 125 5.51 17.48 -11.22
N SER A 126 5.51 17.46 -9.89
CA SER A 126 4.46 16.82 -9.09
C SER A 126 3.10 17.46 -9.36
N VAL A 127 3.04 18.79 -9.39
CA VAL A 127 1.81 19.55 -9.69
C VAL A 127 1.28 19.15 -11.06
N LYS A 128 2.10 19.20 -12.10
CA LYS A 128 1.71 18.85 -13.46
C LYS A 128 1.23 17.41 -13.60
N LEU A 129 1.94 16.47 -12.97
CA LEU A 129 1.57 15.06 -12.98
C LEU A 129 0.18 14.84 -12.35
N PHE A 130 -0.03 15.34 -11.15
CA PHE A 130 -1.30 15.14 -10.44
C PHE A 130 -2.46 15.92 -11.04
N ASP A 131 -2.21 17.05 -11.72
CA ASP A 131 -3.25 17.73 -12.47
C ASP A 131 -3.83 16.84 -13.56
N ASN A 132 -2.96 16.18 -14.32
CA ASN A 132 -3.39 15.21 -15.33
C ASN A 132 -4.09 13.99 -14.70
N ILE A 133 -3.56 13.44 -13.59
CA ILE A 133 -4.19 12.31 -12.90
C ILE A 133 -5.61 12.67 -12.46
N ILE A 134 -5.78 13.81 -11.83
CA ILE A 134 -7.09 14.28 -11.35
C ILE A 134 -8.03 14.54 -12.51
N ALA A 135 -7.57 15.13 -13.60
CA ALA A 135 -8.38 15.34 -14.80
C ALA A 135 -8.89 14.02 -15.39
N VAL A 136 -8.05 12.98 -15.47
CA VAL A 136 -8.44 11.64 -15.92
C VAL A 136 -9.50 11.03 -14.98
N LEU A 137 -9.33 11.18 -13.67
CA LEU A 137 -10.27 10.64 -12.68
C LEU A 137 -11.62 11.37 -12.70
N GLU A 138 -11.61 12.69 -12.80
CA GLU A 138 -12.83 13.51 -12.92
C GLU A 138 -13.62 13.12 -14.17
N LEU A 139 -12.94 13.00 -15.31
CA LEU A 139 -13.54 12.57 -16.57
C LEU A 139 -14.10 11.13 -16.50
N ALA A 140 -13.34 10.21 -15.88
CA ALA A 140 -13.82 8.83 -15.71
C ALA A 140 -15.06 8.74 -14.80
N LEU A 141 -15.16 9.61 -13.79
CA LEU A 141 -16.36 9.74 -12.94
C LEU A 141 -17.53 10.33 -13.73
N GLU A 142 -17.30 11.41 -14.47
CA GLU A 142 -18.32 12.05 -15.30
C GLU A 142 -18.91 11.10 -16.33
N GLN A 143 -18.08 10.26 -16.93
CA GLN A 143 -18.50 9.23 -17.88
C GLN A 143 -19.10 7.97 -17.24
N GLY A 144 -19.18 7.91 -15.91
CA GLY A 144 -19.73 6.76 -15.19
C GLY A 144 -18.89 5.47 -15.34
N LEU A 145 -17.58 5.60 -15.59
CA LEU A 145 -16.66 4.46 -15.77
C LEU A 145 -16.13 3.89 -14.46
N ILE A 146 -16.26 4.61 -13.35
CA ILE A 146 -15.82 4.16 -12.03
C ILE A 146 -17.01 3.58 -11.27
N ALA A 147 -16.87 2.35 -10.78
CA ALA A 147 -17.89 1.68 -9.98
C ALA A 147 -18.19 2.49 -8.69
N PRO A 148 -19.45 2.54 -8.24
CA PRO A 148 -19.81 3.27 -7.02
C PRO A 148 -19.08 2.74 -5.77
N ASP A 149 -18.79 1.44 -5.73
CA ASP A 149 -18.08 0.73 -4.68
C ASP A 149 -16.58 0.54 -4.97
N ALA A 150 -16.04 1.24 -5.96
CA ALA A 150 -14.63 1.16 -6.30
C ALA A 150 -13.74 1.40 -5.08
N ARG A 151 -12.69 0.57 -4.94
CA ARG A 151 -11.68 0.71 -3.90
C ARG A 151 -10.63 1.72 -4.35
N TRP A 152 -10.43 2.74 -3.54
CA TRP A 152 -9.40 3.75 -3.75
C TRP A 152 -8.23 3.52 -2.81
N GLN A 153 -7.01 3.61 -3.33
CA GLN A 153 -5.77 3.54 -2.58
C GLN A 153 -4.92 4.76 -2.88
N ILE A 154 -4.64 5.55 -1.85
CA ILE A 154 -3.88 6.79 -1.93
C ILE A 154 -2.54 6.51 -1.27
N SER A 155 -1.51 6.18 -2.05
CA SER A 155 -0.29 5.56 -1.53
C SER A 155 1.00 6.28 -1.90
N SER A 156 0.95 7.42 -2.62
CA SER A 156 2.15 8.19 -2.98
C SER A 156 2.24 9.48 -2.18
N GLY A 157 3.43 9.75 -1.63
CA GLY A 157 3.68 10.96 -0.86
C GLY A 157 2.89 11.03 0.44
N GLU A 158 2.43 12.23 0.78
CA GLU A 158 1.59 12.50 1.94
C GLU A 158 0.38 13.35 1.55
N ILE A 159 -0.81 12.78 1.67
CA ILE A 159 -2.06 13.44 1.25
C ILE A 159 -2.29 14.76 1.98
N ALA A 160 -1.98 14.84 3.27
CA ALA A 160 -2.26 16.02 4.09
C ALA A 160 -1.48 17.29 3.69
N ILE A 161 -0.46 17.16 2.84
CA ILE A 161 0.33 18.29 2.30
C ILE A 161 0.30 18.34 0.77
N HIS A 162 -0.48 17.47 0.13
CA HIS A 162 -0.49 17.35 -1.31
C HIS A 162 -1.17 18.58 -1.95
N PRO A 163 -0.60 19.22 -3.00
CA PRO A 163 -1.19 20.39 -3.65
C PRO A 163 -2.59 20.18 -4.21
N TYR A 164 -2.90 18.97 -4.64
CA TYR A 164 -4.23 18.58 -5.16
C TYR A 164 -5.13 17.93 -4.13
N ARG A 165 -4.77 18.02 -2.85
CA ARG A 165 -5.55 17.43 -1.76
C ARG A 165 -7.04 17.75 -1.84
N ASP A 166 -7.39 19.03 -2.00
CA ASP A 166 -8.80 19.46 -1.97
C ASP A 166 -9.62 18.89 -3.14
N ARG A 167 -9.04 18.85 -4.35
CA ARG A 167 -9.70 18.21 -5.49
C ARG A 167 -9.85 16.72 -5.28
N LEU A 168 -8.80 16.05 -4.78
CA LEU A 168 -8.83 14.61 -4.50
C LEU A 168 -9.84 14.27 -3.41
N MET A 169 -9.89 15.03 -2.32
CA MET A 169 -10.87 14.80 -1.26
C MET A 169 -12.31 15.05 -1.73
N LYS A 170 -12.52 15.97 -2.66
CA LYS A 170 -13.82 16.16 -3.31
C LYS A 170 -14.23 14.93 -4.14
N ILE A 171 -13.30 14.33 -4.88
CA ILE A 171 -13.51 13.07 -5.61
C ILE A 171 -13.85 11.94 -4.65
N LEU A 172 -13.15 11.85 -3.52
CA LEU A 172 -13.29 10.76 -2.54
C LEU A 172 -14.50 10.90 -1.61
N LYS A 173 -15.24 12.00 -1.69
CA LYS A 173 -16.44 12.21 -0.86
C LYS A 173 -17.46 11.08 -1.10
N GLY A 174 -17.85 10.39 -0.02
CA GLY A 174 -18.78 9.25 -0.06
C GLY A 174 -18.20 7.98 -0.69
N ARG A 175 -16.86 7.88 -0.84
CA ARG A 175 -16.17 6.71 -1.41
C ARG A 175 -15.24 6.07 -0.40
N ASN A 176 -15.12 4.76 -0.48
CA ASN A 176 -14.21 3.99 0.37
C ASN A 176 -12.76 4.19 -0.09
N ALA A 177 -11.91 4.70 0.79
CA ALA A 177 -10.50 4.95 0.48
C ALA A 177 -9.56 4.40 1.55
N ILE A 178 -8.41 3.89 1.12
CA ILE A 178 -7.29 3.55 1.99
C ILE A 178 -6.23 4.64 1.81
N PHE A 179 -5.99 5.40 2.86
CA PHE A 179 -4.99 6.47 2.87
C PHE A 179 -3.70 5.96 3.49
N TYR A 180 -2.63 5.93 2.71
CA TYR A 180 -1.29 5.73 3.24
C TYR A 180 -0.76 7.08 3.70
N THR A 181 -0.53 7.22 4.99
CA THR A 181 -0.12 8.49 5.60
C THR A 181 1.01 8.25 6.60
N ASN A 182 1.86 9.24 6.78
CA ASN A 182 2.86 9.26 7.85
C ASN A 182 2.30 9.88 9.14
N CYS A 183 1.06 10.36 9.13
CA CYS A 183 0.37 10.98 10.27
C CYS A 183 1.06 12.20 10.89
N MET A 184 2.07 12.79 10.27
CA MET A 184 2.71 14.00 10.81
C MET A 184 1.80 15.22 10.80
N LYS A 185 0.86 15.26 9.87
CA LYS A 185 -0.17 16.29 9.81
C LYS A 185 -1.54 15.60 9.85
N PHE A 186 -2.39 16.02 10.78
CA PHE A 186 -3.77 15.59 10.79
C PHE A 186 -4.56 16.25 9.67
N ASP A 187 -5.42 15.48 9.03
CA ASP A 187 -6.28 15.92 7.94
C ASP A 187 -7.75 15.66 8.29
N GLU A 188 -8.52 16.74 8.40
CA GLU A 188 -9.92 16.67 8.82
C GLU A 188 -10.81 15.96 7.80
N ASP A 189 -10.56 16.14 6.50
CA ASP A 189 -11.36 15.47 5.47
C ASP A 189 -11.06 13.96 5.40
N VAL A 190 -9.82 13.56 5.66
CA VAL A 190 -9.47 12.13 5.83
C VAL A 190 -10.21 11.57 7.05
N ALA A 191 -10.19 12.27 8.17
CA ALA A 191 -10.93 11.87 9.38
C ALA A 191 -12.45 11.77 9.13
N GLN A 192 -13.01 12.75 8.43
CA GLN A 192 -14.42 12.73 8.02
C GLN A 192 -14.72 11.56 7.08
N ASN A 193 -13.83 11.25 6.14
CA ASN A 193 -13.99 10.10 5.26
C ASN A 193 -13.99 8.78 6.04
N LEU A 194 -13.13 8.62 7.06
CA LEU A 194 -13.14 7.47 7.97
C LEU A 194 -14.48 7.34 8.72
N HIS A 195 -15.02 8.47 9.19
CA HIS A 195 -16.27 8.48 9.91
C HIS A 195 -17.46 8.09 9.01
N ASP A 196 -17.55 8.68 7.82
CA ASP A 196 -18.69 8.52 6.91
C ASP A 196 -18.65 7.18 6.15
N ASN A 197 -17.46 6.61 5.96
CA ASN A 197 -17.27 5.40 5.17
C ASN A 197 -16.59 4.29 6.00
N PRO A 198 -17.35 3.37 6.60
CA PRO A 198 -16.80 2.32 7.46
C PRO A 198 -15.77 1.40 6.78
N ASN A 199 -15.73 1.37 5.44
CA ASN A 199 -14.76 0.60 4.66
C ASN A 199 -13.50 1.40 4.30
N SER A 200 -13.44 2.68 4.65
CA SER A 200 -12.22 3.48 4.56
C SER A 200 -11.27 3.15 5.70
N ALA A 201 -9.97 3.32 5.45
CA ALA A 201 -8.94 3.11 6.46
C ALA A 201 -7.73 4.02 6.22
N ILE A 202 -6.97 4.27 7.28
CA ILE A 202 -5.59 4.74 7.16
C ILE A 202 -4.63 3.58 7.34
N ASN A 203 -3.50 3.63 6.63
CA ASN A 203 -2.41 2.70 6.76
C ASN A 203 -1.12 3.49 7.05
N LEU A 204 -0.53 3.26 8.21
CA LEU A 204 0.72 3.90 8.63
C LEU A 204 1.81 2.86 8.74
N SER A 205 2.93 3.07 8.05
CA SER A 205 4.20 2.39 8.37
C SER A 205 4.82 3.10 9.56
N ILE A 206 4.56 2.58 10.78
CA ILE A 206 5.05 3.18 12.03
C ILE A 206 6.56 3.00 12.18
N ASP A 207 7.10 1.81 11.91
CA ASP A 207 8.52 1.43 11.78
C ASP A 207 9.45 1.88 12.92
N ALA A 208 8.93 2.36 14.03
CA ALA A 208 9.67 2.78 15.22
C ALA A 208 8.75 2.82 16.43
N GLY A 209 9.29 2.51 17.61
CA GLY A 209 8.59 2.62 18.89
C GLY A 209 9.10 3.79 19.75
N THR A 210 10.24 4.38 19.38
CA THR A 210 10.88 5.48 20.11
C THR A 210 11.14 6.70 19.21
N PRO A 211 11.24 7.91 19.80
CA PRO A 211 11.59 9.12 19.04
C PRO A 211 12.93 9.01 18.32
N GLU A 212 13.92 8.40 18.95
CA GLU A 212 15.27 8.23 18.40
C GLU A 212 15.26 7.32 17.18
N THR A 213 14.58 6.19 17.27
CA THR A 213 14.44 5.27 16.13
C THR A 213 13.59 5.87 15.03
N TRP A 214 12.54 6.60 15.40
CA TRP A 214 11.73 7.33 14.42
C TRP A 214 12.58 8.31 13.62
N HIS A 215 13.40 9.12 14.29
CA HIS A 215 14.31 10.05 13.62
C HIS A 215 15.24 9.33 12.64
N LYS A 216 15.86 8.23 13.07
CA LYS A 216 16.76 7.42 12.22
C LYS A 216 16.05 6.89 10.99
N VAL A 217 14.82 6.40 11.14
CA VAL A 217 14.07 5.72 10.07
C VAL A 217 13.37 6.71 9.15
N LYS A 218 12.74 7.75 9.70
CA LYS A 218 11.90 8.70 8.94
C LYS A 218 12.63 9.99 8.55
N GLY A 219 13.81 10.24 9.13
CA GLY A 219 14.60 11.45 8.87
C GLY A 219 13.93 12.73 9.35
N PHE A 220 13.07 12.63 10.35
CA PHE A 220 12.31 13.76 10.88
C PHE A 220 11.95 13.55 12.34
N ASP A 221 11.88 14.63 13.13
CA ASP A 221 11.46 14.61 14.53
C ASP A 221 9.91 14.60 14.64
N ASN A 222 9.41 14.77 15.88
CA ASN A 222 7.99 14.86 16.21
C ASN A 222 7.24 13.51 16.29
N PHE A 223 7.86 12.49 16.86
CA PHE A 223 7.20 11.22 17.13
C PHE A 223 5.92 11.36 17.96
N ASP A 224 5.92 12.23 18.97
CA ASP A 224 4.75 12.50 19.80
C ASP A 224 3.58 13.04 18.98
N LYS A 225 3.87 13.83 17.92
CA LYS A 225 2.84 14.36 17.04
C LYS A 225 2.14 13.27 16.23
N ILE A 226 2.87 12.20 15.88
CA ILE A 226 2.32 11.05 15.18
C ILE A 226 1.30 10.33 16.07
N THR A 227 1.66 10.06 17.32
CA THR A 227 0.78 9.37 18.27
C THR A 227 -0.45 10.20 18.62
N GLU A 228 -0.29 11.52 18.76
CA GLU A 228 -1.40 12.47 18.89
C GLU A 228 -2.36 12.43 17.70
N ASN A 229 -1.82 12.54 16.48
CA ASN A 229 -2.62 12.52 15.26
C ASN A 229 -3.30 11.17 15.03
N LEU A 230 -2.62 10.06 15.31
CA LEU A 230 -3.22 8.73 15.28
C LEU A 230 -4.41 8.63 16.24
N SER A 231 -4.28 9.17 17.45
CA SER A 231 -5.38 9.20 18.43
C SER A 231 -6.55 10.05 17.92
N ARG A 232 -6.28 11.18 17.26
CA ARG A 232 -7.31 12.01 16.61
C ARG A 232 -8.02 11.27 15.47
N TYR A 233 -7.30 10.51 14.66
CA TYR A 233 -7.94 9.65 13.65
C TYR A 233 -8.76 8.54 14.29
N PHE A 234 -8.24 7.91 15.37
CA PHE A 234 -8.92 6.81 16.04
C PHE A 234 -10.32 7.22 16.55
N VAL A 235 -10.48 8.40 17.12
CA VAL A 235 -11.79 8.88 17.61
C VAL A 235 -12.80 9.11 16.47
N ASN A 236 -12.35 9.22 15.24
CA ASN A 236 -13.20 9.36 14.06
C ASN A 236 -13.49 8.00 13.37
N THR A 237 -12.95 6.89 13.87
CA THR A 237 -13.27 5.58 13.34
C THR A 237 -14.61 5.09 13.84
N THR A 238 -15.36 4.37 13.00
CA THR A 238 -16.68 3.81 13.32
C THR A 238 -16.68 2.31 13.45
N ARG A 239 -15.56 1.65 13.06
CA ARG A 239 -15.37 0.20 13.23
C ARG A 239 -13.90 -0.16 13.46
N PRO A 240 -13.63 -1.33 14.09
CA PRO A 240 -12.28 -1.88 14.16
C PRO A 240 -11.67 -2.08 12.78
N GLY A 241 -10.35 -1.87 12.66
CA GLY A 241 -9.61 -2.10 11.43
C GLY A 241 -9.55 -0.91 10.46
N GLN A 242 -10.15 0.24 10.78
CA GLN A 242 -9.96 1.48 10.02
C GLN A 242 -8.59 2.13 10.27
N ILE A 243 -7.88 1.72 11.31
CA ILE A 243 -6.46 2.04 11.49
C ILE A 243 -5.69 0.73 11.30
N SER A 244 -4.77 0.74 10.35
CA SER A 244 -3.86 -0.35 10.04
C SER A 244 -2.42 0.11 10.24
N LEU A 245 -1.66 -0.63 11.02
CA LEU A 245 -0.25 -0.35 11.27
C LEU A 245 0.61 -1.40 10.57
N LYS A 246 1.73 -0.94 10.03
CA LYS A 246 2.76 -1.76 9.42
C LYS A 246 4.10 -1.45 10.07
N TYR A 247 4.94 -2.47 10.23
CA TYR A 247 6.30 -2.34 10.73
C TYR A 247 7.28 -2.95 9.73
N ILE A 248 8.10 -2.10 9.13
CA ILE A 248 9.18 -2.53 8.24
C ILE A 248 10.41 -2.76 9.10
N ILE A 249 10.78 -4.01 9.30
CA ILE A 249 11.96 -4.36 10.09
C ILE A 249 13.22 -4.06 9.29
N MET A 250 14.14 -3.36 9.91
CA MET A 250 15.48 -3.04 9.39
C MET A 250 16.51 -3.45 10.47
N PRO A 251 17.14 -4.64 10.33
CA PRO A 251 18.05 -5.18 11.31
C PRO A 251 19.16 -4.19 11.70
N GLY A 252 19.42 -4.06 13.01
CA GLY A 252 20.37 -3.12 13.57
C GLY A 252 19.91 -1.66 13.63
N ILE A 253 18.66 -1.35 13.22
CA ILE A 253 18.12 0.01 13.22
C ILE A 253 16.90 0.12 14.13
N ASN A 254 15.88 -0.70 13.90
CA ASN A 254 14.58 -0.62 14.58
C ASN A 254 14.09 -1.97 15.13
N ASP A 255 14.99 -2.89 15.38
CA ASP A 255 14.72 -4.25 15.84
C ASP A 255 15.00 -4.46 17.33
N THR A 256 14.94 -3.38 18.11
CA THR A 256 15.17 -3.43 19.56
C THR A 256 13.91 -3.87 20.32
N TYR A 257 14.13 -4.46 21.51
CA TYR A 257 13.03 -4.81 22.42
C TYR A 257 12.17 -3.59 22.79
N GLU A 258 12.81 -2.46 23.03
CA GLU A 258 12.14 -1.20 23.37
C GLU A 258 11.24 -0.71 22.24
N ASP A 259 11.74 -0.70 20.99
CA ASP A 259 10.93 -0.32 19.85
C ASP A 259 9.69 -1.22 19.68
N PHE A 260 9.88 -2.53 19.76
CA PHE A 260 8.79 -3.47 19.58
C PHE A 260 7.73 -3.39 20.68
N THR A 261 8.15 -3.28 21.95
CA THR A 261 7.22 -3.13 23.07
C THR A 261 6.49 -1.80 23.05
N SER A 262 7.16 -0.72 22.68
CA SER A 262 6.54 0.61 22.58
C SER A 262 5.50 0.66 21.47
N VAL A 263 5.75 0.03 20.31
CA VAL A 263 4.73 -0.11 19.25
C VAL A 263 3.51 -0.89 19.75
N VAL A 264 3.72 -1.96 20.52
CA VAL A 264 2.61 -2.73 21.11
C VAL A 264 1.80 -1.87 22.09
N GLU A 265 2.45 -1.02 22.89
CA GLU A 265 1.72 -0.08 23.78
C GLU A 265 0.90 0.95 22.96
N ILE A 266 1.46 1.50 21.90
CA ILE A 266 0.70 2.38 20.96
C ILE A 266 -0.51 1.62 20.41
N MET A 267 -0.35 0.39 19.97
CA MET A 267 -1.44 -0.46 19.47
C MET A 267 -2.53 -0.68 20.52
N LYS A 268 -2.15 -0.88 21.80
CA LYS A 268 -3.12 -1.00 22.90
C LYS A 268 -3.95 0.25 23.08
N VAL A 269 -3.29 1.41 23.14
CA VAL A 269 -3.96 2.72 23.28
C VAL A 269 -4.96 2.97 22.14
N LEU A 270 -4.59 2.62 20.91
CA LEU A 270 -5.42 2.77 19.72
C LEU A 270 -6.40 1.60 19.49
N ASN A 271 -6.44 0.63 20.40
CA ASN A 271 -7.20 -0.61 20.23
C ASN A 271 -6.98 -1.30 18.87
N VAL A 272 -5.77 -1.17 18.31
CA VAL A 272 -5.34 -1.86 17.10
C VAL A 272 -4.89 -3.26 17.48
N LYS A 273 -5.47 -4.30 16.87
CA LYS A 273 -5.21 -5.70 17.20
C LYS A 273 -4.37 -6.43 16.15
N HIS A 274 -4.02 -5.75 15.08
CA HIS A 274 -3.29 -6.35 13.96
C HIS A 274 -2.15 -5.44 13.49
N LEU A 275 -0.96 -6.05 13.29
CA LEU A 275 0.23 -5.39 12.75
C LEU A 275 0.72 -6.16 11.52
N THR A 276 0.90 -5.49 10.40
CA THR A 276 1.61 -6.08 9.25
C THR A 276 3.11 -6.00 9.48
N ILE A 277 3.77 -7.14 9.66
CA ILE A 277 5.24 -7.23 9.70
C ILE A 277 5.76 -7.28 8.26
N SER A 278 6.74 -6.45 7.95
CA SER A 278 7.32 -6.36 6.60
C SER A 278 8.83 -6.22 6.67
N ARG A 279 9.49 -6.45 5.55
CA ARG A 279 10.89 -6.07 5.32
C ARG A 279 10.97 -4.99 4.26
N ASP A 280 12.13 -4.35 4.18
CA ASP A 280 12.43 -3.42 3.10
C ASP A 280 12.40 -4.17 1.75
N ILE A 281 11.46 -3.76 0.88
CA ILE A 281 11.26 -4.42 -0.41
C ILE A 281 12.43 -4.22 -1.39
N ARG A 282 13.25 -3.18 -1.20
CA ARG A 282 14.44 -2.93 -2.03
C ARG A 282 15.44 -4.09 -1.89
N ASN A 283 15.51 -4.70 -0.73
CA ASN A 283 16.43 -5.78 -0.41
C ASN A 283 15.86 -7.17 -0.71
N LYS A 284 14.62 -7.25 -1.17
CA LYS A 284 13.89 -8.52 -1.37
C LYS A 284 14.63 -9.56 -2.20
N TYR A 285 15.49 -9.13 -3.13
CA TYR A 285 16.21 -10.02 -4.05
C TYR A 285 17.74 -9.99 -3.89
N SER A 286 18.27 -9.22 -2.95
CA SER A 286 19.71 -8.96 -2.78
C SER A 286 20.24 -9.20 -1.36
N MET A 287 19.43 -9.80 -0.48
CA MET A 287 19.83 -10.07 0.91
C MET A 287 20.83 -11.20 0.97
N SER A 288 21.86 -11.05 1.83
CA SER A 288 22.74 -12.14 2.21
C SER A 288 21.98 -13.18 3.06
N GLU A 289 22.58 -14.37 3.22
CA GLU A 289 22.03 -15.39 4.13
C GLU A 289 21.96 -14.86 5.56
N GLN A 290 23.01 -14.16 6.03
CA GLN A 290 23.06 -13.57 7.37
C GLN A 290 21.97 -12.52 7.56
N ASP A 291 21.79 -11.59 6.61
CA ASP A 291 20.72 -10.59 6.69
C ASP A 291 19.33 -11.24 6.76
N THR A 292 19.13 -12.37 6.08
CA THR A 292 17.88 -13.13 6.13
C THR A 292 17.67 -13.77 7.49
N ILE A 293 18.72 -14.29 8.13
CA ILE A 293 18.69 -14.87 9.48
C ILE A 293 18.34 -13.76 10.50
N ASP A 294 19.04 -12.63 10.45
CA ASP A 294 18.81 -11.51 11.36
C ASP A 294 17.39 -10.95 11.24
N LEU A 295 16.91 -10.79 10.01
CA LEU A 295 15.55 -10.34 9.74
C LEU A 295 14.49 -11.32 10.26
N THR A 296 14.68 -12.63 10.03
CA THR A 296 13.75 -13.66 10.52
C THR A 296 13.73 -13.74 12.02
N GLY A 297 14.88 -13.60 12.67
CA GLY A 297 15.00 -13.54 14.14
C GLY A 297 14.26 -12.33 14.73
N ALA A 298 14.49 -11.14 14.18
CA ALA A 298 13.79 -9.92 14.60
C ALA A 298 12.27 -10.02 14.37
N ALA A 299 11.85 -10.57 13.23
CA ALA A 299 10.42 -10.80 12.96
C ALA A 299 9.80 -11.81 13.94
N ALA A 300 10.52 -12.88 14.30
CA ALA A 300 10.07 -13.86 15.28
C ALA A 300 9.91 -13.23 16.66
N PHE A 301 10.84 -12.34 17.04
CA PHE A 301 10.78 -11.65 18.31
C PHE A 301 9.57 -10.69 18.38
N LEU A 302 9.36 -9.87 17.36
CA LEU A 302 8.17 -9.01 17.29
C LEU A 302 6.87 -9.84 17.26
N PHE A 303 6.83 -10.93 16.50
CA PHE A 303 5.66 -11.82 16.43
C PHE A 303 5.36 -12.43 17.80
N ALA A 304 6.39 -12.85 18.56
CA ALA A 304 6.24 -13.38 19.91
C ALA A 304 5.65 -12.34 20.88
N ILE A 305 6.16 -11.09 20.86
CA ILE A 305 5.62 -9.99 21.67
C ILE A 305 4.15 -9.72 21.35
N LEU A 306 3.79 -9.64 20.06
CA LEU A 306 2.40 -9.46 19.62
C LEU A 306 1.49 -10.60 20.11
N SER A 307 1.93 -11.85 19.94
CA SER A 307 1.18 -13.04 20.36
C SER A 307 0.94 -13.04 21.87
N LYS A 308 1.93 -12.72 22.68
CA LYS A 308 1.82 -12.61 24.14
C LYS A 308 0.83 -11.51 24.59
N ASN A 309 0.62 -10.50 23.75
CA ASN A 309 -0.33 -9.42 23.99
C ASN A 309 -1.69 -9.65 23.31
N ASN A 310 -2.01 -10.88 22.85
CA ASN A 310 -3.23 -11.23 22.15
C ASN A 310 -3.49 -10.39 20.90
N MET A 311 -2.42 -10.05 20.20
CA MET A 311 -2.45 -9.35 18.92
C MET A 311 -2.12 -10.32 17.79
N THR A 312 -2.64 -10.03 16.60
CA THR A 312 -2.38 -10.81 15.39
C THR A 312 -1.41 -10.08 14.47
N SER A 313 -0.74 -10.81 13.61
CA SER A 313 0.05 -10.22 12.55
C SER A 313 -0.01 -11.04 11.26
N ASP A 314 0.21 -10.37 10.15
CA ASP A 314 0.60 -10.99 8.89
C ASP A 314 2.04 -10.58 8.52
N MET A 315 2.62 -11.31 7.58
CA MET A 315 4.00 -11.09 7.15
C MET A 315 4.01 -10.73 5.67
N PHE A 316 4.08 -9.46 5.40
CA PHE A 316 4.17 -8.96 4.04
C PHE A 316 5.62 -9.13 3.52
N THR A 317 5.77 -9.59 2.27
CA THR A 317 7.06 -9.84 1.59
C THR A 317 7.90 -11.03 2.08
N TYR A 318 7.43 -11.80 3.05
CA TYR A 318 8.08 -13.05 3.47
C TYR A 318 7.58 -14.24 2.64
N SER A 319 8.49 -15.16 2.28
CA SER A 319 8.12 -16.41 1.63
C SER A 319 7.35 -17.33 2.60
N PRO A 320 6.65 -18.36 2.12
CA PRO A 320 5.99 -19.33 2.99
C PRO A 320 6.96 -20.03 3.95
N GLU A 321 8.17 -20.33 3.52
CA GLU A 321 9.22 -20.96 4.31
C GLU A 321 9.72 -20.02 5.42
N GLU A 322 9.99 -18.77 5.08
CA GLU A 322 10.38 -17.75 6.07
C GLU A 322 9.29 -17.52 7.12
N ARG A 323 8.03 -17.45 6.70
CA ARG A 323 6.89 -17.31 7.64
C ARG A 323 6.81 -18.48 8.62
N LYS A 324 7.02 -19.70 8.13
CA LYS A 324 7.04 -20.89 8.97
C LYS A 324 8.17 -20.81 10.01
N LEU A 325 9.38 -20.45 9.57
CA LEU A 325 10.54 -20.28 10.43
C LEU A 325 10.31 -19.20 11.51
N VAL A 326 9.75 -18.05 11.13
CA VAL A 326 9.38 -16.98 12.08
C VAL A 326 8.44 -17.51 13.17
N VAL A 327 7.40 -18.25 12.80
CA VAL A 327 6.43 -18.80 13.77
C VAL A 327 7.09 -19.85 14.68
N GLU A 328 7.94 -20.72 14.15
CA GLU A 328 8.66 -21.73 14.94
C GLU A 328 9.58 -21.07 15.96
N GLN A 329 10.41 -20.09 15.55
CA GLN A 329 11.30 -19.33 16.44
C GLN A 329 10.51 -18.53 17.48
N ALA A 330 9.41 -17.90 17.11
CA ALA A 330 8.55 -17.16 18.05
C ALA A 330 7.98 -18.08 19.14
N ASN A 331 7.54 -19.29 18.79
CA ASN A 331 7.05 -20.26 19.75
C ASN A 331 8.17 -20.69 20.74
N GLU A 332 9.40 -20.84 20.25
CA GLU A 332 10.54 -21.11 21.15
C GLU A 332 10.84 -19.95 22.11
N ILE A 333 10.78 -18.70 21.62
CA ILE A 333 10.97 -17.50 22.45
C ILE A 333 9.94 -17.46 23.57
N ILE A 334 8.66 -17.72 23.25
CA ILE A 334 7.56 -17.75 24.22
C ILE A 334 7.75 -18.91 25.21
N ALA A 335 8.09 -20.11 24.74
CA ALA A 335 8.27 -21.28 25.60
C ALA A 335 9.44 -21.13 26.57
N LYS A 336 10.51 -20.46 26.16
CA LYS A 336 11.69 -20.16 26.99
C LYS A 336 11.50 -18.93 27.89
N GLN A 337 10.35 -18.27 27.85
CA GLN A 337 10.04 -17.05 28.60
C GLN A 337 11.08 -15.92 28.41
N LEU A 338 11.58 -15.75 27.19
CA LEU A 338 12.59 -14.75 26.83
C LEU A 338 12.01 -13.33 26.66
N ILE A 339 10.70 -13.17 26.77
CA ILE A 339 9.96 -11.89 26.68
C ILE A 339 8.91 -11.81 27.77
#